data_98a8888a1e14e9f876185caaa8bbfd70
#
_entry.id   98a8888a1e14e9f876185caaa8bbfd70
#
_cell.length_a   1.000
_cell.length_b   1.000
_cell.length_c   1.000
_cell.angle_alpha   90.00
_cell.angle_beta   90.00
_cell.angle_gamma   90.00
#
_symmetry.space_group_name_H-M   'P 1'
#
loop_
_entity.id
_entity.type
_entity.pdbx_description
1 polymer ?
#
loop_
_entity_poly.entity_id
_entity_poly.type
_entity_poly.pdbx_seq_one_letter_code
_entity_poly.pdbx_strand_id
1 'polypeptide(L)'
;MLFRSQAIHAQKVGADGLLVVTPYYNKPPQAGIEAHFRAIADAVDLPVMMYDIPGRTGIEIEPDTIVKLAEHKNIVALKDAKGNVASTSWVIKRCGIPVYSGDDILNLPLLSVGAVGFVSVCGHTVGAQLREMLDAWFAGNSARALEIHQQLLPVFTGTFRTQGAILTKEIGRAHV
;
A
#
# COMPACT_ATOMS: atom_id res chain seq x y z
N MET A 1 -19.41 -10.38 3.87
CA MET A 1 -19.89 -11.01 2.61
C MET A 1 -19.62 -10.16 1.38
N LEU A 2 -19.81 -8.85 1.38
CA LEU A 2 -19.64 -7.98 0.20
C LEU A 2 -18.26 -8.09 -0.44
N PHE A 3 -17.17 -7.95 0.32
CA PHE A 3 -15.80 -8.02 -0.21
C PHE A 3 -15.45 -9.36 -0.86
N ARG A 4 -15.91 -10.49 -0.29
CA ARG A 4 -15.72 -11.81 -0.89
C ARG A 4 -16.42 -11.92 -2.25
N SER A 5 -17.66 -11.44 -2.35
CA SER A 5 -18.41 -11.46 -3.61
C SER A 5 -17.78 -10.55 -4.66
N GLN A 6 -17.25 -9.40 -4.26
CA GLN A 6 -16.48 -8.50 -5.14
C GLN A 6 -15.18 -9.14 -5.62
N ALA A 7 -14.45 -9.85 -4.75
CA ALA A 7 -13.23 -10.58 -5.13
C ALA A 7 -13.52 -11.66 -6.18
N ILE A 8 -14.56 -12.48 -5.96
CA ILE A 8 -15.00 -13.49 -6.94
C ILE A 8 -15.39 -12.84 -8.27
N HIS A 9 -16.10 -11.71 -8.21
CA HIS A 9 -16.48 -10.98 -9.43
C HIS A 9 -15.23 -10.44 -10.14
N ALA A 10 -14.29 -9.84 -9.44
CA ALA A 10 -13.04 -9.34 -10.01
C ALA A 10 -12.26 -10.44 -10.73
N GLN A 11 -12.12 -11.61 -10.12
CA GLN A 11 -11.52 -12.78 -10.77
C GLN A 11 -12.27 -13.17 -12.05
N LYS A 12 -13.62 -13.21 -12.00
CA LYS A 12 -14.45 -13.59 -13.15
C LYS A 12 -14.30 -12.62 -14.33
N VAL A 13 -14.06 -11.34 -14.08
CA VAL A 13 -13.89 -10.32 -15.14
C VAL A 13 -12.43 -10.11 -15.56
N GLY A 14 -11.50 -10.95 -15.07
CA GLY A 14 -10.12 -11.02 -15.53
C GLY A 14 -9.14 -10.10 -14.80
N ALA A 15 -9.38 -9.80 -13.52
CA ALA A 15 -8.37 -9.14 -12.72
C ALA A 15 -7.14 -10.06 -12.51
N ASP A 16 -5.92 -9.49 -12.50
CA ASP A 16 -4.66 -10.21 -12.26
C ASP A 16 -4.31 -10.31 -10.78
N GLY A 17 -4.91 -9.50 -9.93
CA GLY A 17 -4.68 -9.47 -8.48
C GLY A 17 -5.66 -8.56 -7.76
N LEU A 18 -5.65 -8.62 -6.44
CA LEU A 18 -6.58 -7.87 -5.59
C LEU A 18 -5.83 -7.01 -4.60
N LEU A 19 -6.22 -5.73 -4.51
CA LEU A 19 -5.86 -4.84 -3.40
C LEU A 19 -7.05 -4.78 -2.44
N VAL A 20 -6.89 -5.33 -1.24
CA VAL A 20 -7.97 -5.48 -0.26
C VAL A 20 -7.68 -4.62 0.96
N VAL A 21 -8.56 -3.66 1.23
CA VAL A 21 -8.45 -2.77 2.38
C VAL A 21 -8.97 -3.42 3.65
N THR A 22 -8.38 -3.07 4.79
CA THR A 22 -8.88 -3.40 6.13
C THR A 22 -10.36 -3.00 6.27
N PRO A 23 -11.23 -3.79 6.92
CA PRO A 23 -12.61 -3.40 7.17
C PRO A 23 -12.69 -2.05 7.90
N TYR A 24 -13.39 -1.08 7.33
CA TYR A 24 -13.32 0.32 7.79
C TYR A 24 -14.52 0.77 8.63
N TYR A 25 -15.72 0.22 8.43
CA TYR A 25 -16.91 0.70 9.13
C TYR A 25 -17.06 0.08 10.52
N ASN A 26 -16.99 -1.23 10.59
CA ASN A 26 -17.28 -2.02 11.80
C ASN A 26 -16.07 -2.19 12.75
N LYS A 27 -14.87 -1.78 12.32
CA LYS A 27 -13.63 -1.80 13.13
C LYS A 27 -13.46 -3.10 13.93
N PRO A 28 -13.38 -4.26 13.28
CA PRO A 28 -13.37 -5.55 13.98
C PRO A 28 -12.07 -5.73 14.79
N PRO A 29 -12.06 -6.59 15.82
CA PRO A 29 -10.81 -6.98 16.49
C PRO A 29 -9.89 -7.72 15.52
N GLN A 30 -8.61 -7.90 15.88
CA GLN A 30 -7.60 -8.52 15.02
C GLN A 30 -8.00 -9.89 14.49
N ALA A 31 -8.64 -10.73 15.28
CA ALA A 31 -9.19 -12.00 14.83
C ALA A 31 -10.26 -11.84 13.72
N GLY A 32 -11.03 -10.76 13.75
CA GLY A 32 -12.00 -10.43 12.71
C GLY A 32 -11.32 -9.91 11.44
N ILE A 33 -10.22 -9.17 11.56
CA ILE A 33 -9.38 -8.73 10.43
C ILE A 33 -8.75 -9.96 9.76
N GLU A 34 -8.17 -10.87 10.53
CA GLU A 34 -7.60 -12.12 10.04
C GLU A 34 -8.65 -12.94 9.27
N ALA A 35 -9.81 -13.16 9.88
CA ALA A 35 -10.92 -13.88 9.25
C ALA A 35 -11.41 -13.22 7.94
N HIS A 36 -11.43 -11.88 7.89
CA HIS A 36 -11.80 -11.12 6.70
C HIS A 36 -10.85 -11.39 5.52
N PHE A 37 -9.54 -11.26 5.74
CA PHE A 37 -8.55 -11.47 4.67
C PHE A 37 -8.50 -12.93 4.23
N ARG A 38 -8.53 -13.89 5.18
CA ARG A 38 -8.57 -15.32 4.85
C ARG A 38 -9.81 -15.68 4.02
N ALA A 39 -11.00 -15.22 4.42
CA ALA A 39 -12.24 -15.50 3.69
C ALA A 39 -12.25 -14.94 2.25
N ILE A 40 -11.49 -13.88 1.97
CA ILE A 40 -11.32 -13.33 0.63
C ILE A 40 -10.29 -14.18 -0.14
N ALA A 41 -9.13 -14.42 0.46
CA ALA A 41 -8.04 -15.15 -0.17
C ALA A 41 -8.39 -16.62 -0.45
N ASP A 42 -9.22 -17.25 0.39
CA ASP A 42 -9.75 -18.60 0.17
C ASP A 42 -10.78 -18.68 -0.97
N ALA A 43 -11.41 -17.56 -1.31
CA ALA A 43 -12.50 -17.54 -2.30
C ALA A 43 -12.04 -17.32 -3.75
N VAL A 44 -10.75 -17.06 -3.97
CA VAL A 44 -10.15 -16.74 -5.27
C VAL A 44 -8.78 -17.38 -5.41
N ASP A 45 -8.33 -17.54 -6.66
CA ASP A 45 -6.97 -17.99 -6.98
C ASP A 45 -6.02 -16.82 -7.29
N LEU A 46 -6.49 -15.58 -7.11
CA LEU A 46 -5.71 -14.38 -7.39
C LEU A 46 -4.77 -14.03 -6.23
N PRO A 47 -3.61 -13.43 -6.52
CA PRO A 47 -2.77 -12.82 -5.49
C PRO A 47 -3.50 -11.66 -4.81
N VAL A 48 -3.40 -11.61 -3.49
CA VAL A 48 -4.02 -10.60 -2.65
C VAL A 48 -2.95 -9.74 -1.99
N MET A 49 -3.01 -8.44 -2.21
CA MET A 49 -2.25 -7.44 -1.47
C MET A 49 -3.15 -6.87 -0.36
N MET A 50 -2.74 -7.05 0.89
CA MET A 50 -3.41 -6.39 2.03
C MET A 50 -3.17 -4.89 1.98
N TYR A 51 -4.15 -4.09 2.37
CA TYR A 51 -4.02 -2.64 2.48
C TYR A 51 -4.33 -2.15 3.89
N ASP A 52 -3.30 -1.68 4.59
CA ASP A 52 -3.38 -1.12 5.93
C ASP A 52 -3.29 0.41 5.88
N ILE A 53 -4.39 1.08 6.21
CA ILE A 53 -4.52 2.54 6.20
C ILE A 53 -5.37 3.04 7.38
N PRO A 54 -4.87 2.98 8.61
CA PRO A 54 -5.64 3.29 9.80
C PRO A 54 -6.18 4.73 9.84
N GLY A 55 -5.52 5.68 9.19
CA GLY A 55 -6.03 7.05 9.04
C GLY A 55 -7.37 7.15 8.30
N ARG A 56 -7.77 6.12 7.54
CA ARG A 56 -9.07 6.06 6.85
C ARG A 56 -9.98 4.97 7.41
N THR A 57 -9.42 3.83 7.78
CA THR A 57 -10.20 2.68 8.28
C THR A 57 -10.53 2.80 9.76
N GLY A 58 -9.77 3.63 10.50
CA GLY A 58 -9.89 3.78 11.95
C GLY A 58 -9.41 2.58 12.75
N ILE A 59 -8.76 1.61 12.09
CA ILE A 59 -8.14 0.44 12.71
C ILE A 59 -6.96 -0.02 11.86
N GLU A 60 -5.87 -0.42 12.49
CA GLU A 60 -4.68 -0.98 11.84
C GLU A 60 -4.70 -2.52 11.82
N ILE A 61 -3.90 -3.09 10.94
CA ILE A 61 -3.53 -4.50 11.03
C ILE A 61 -2.28 -4.58 11.91
N GLU A 62 -2.40 -5.23 13.07
CA GLU A 62 -1.25 -5.41 13.97
C GLU A 62 -0.18 -6.32 13.34
N PRO A 63 1.10 -6.14 13.68
CA PRO A 63 2.20 -6.93 13.11
C PRO A 63 1.99 -8.44 13.22
N ASP A 64 1.48 -8.92 14.38
CA ASP A 64 1.22 -10.35 14.58
C ASP A 64 0.13 -10.89 13.65
N THR A 65 -0.88 -10.09 13.35
CA THR A 65 -1.93 -10.44 12.39
C THR A 65 -1.38 -10.48 10.96
N ILE A 66 -0.52 -9.52 10.58
CA ILE A 66 0.13 -9.52 9.26
C ILE A 66 0.99 -10.78 9.10
N VAL A 67 1.80 -11.12 10.11
CA VAL A 67 2.67 -12.33 10.07
C VAL A 67 1.84 -13.60 9.87
N LYS A 68 0.73 -13.76 10.59
CA LYS A 68 -0.19 -14.90 10.41
C LYS A 68 -0.85 -14.93 9.03
N LEU A 69 -1.21 -13.76 8.50
CA LEU A 69 -1.81 -13.65 7.17
C LEU A 69 -0.81 -13.94 6.05
N ALA A 70 0.47 -13.58 6.25
CA ALA A 70 1.54 -13.88 5.30
C ALA A 70 1.81 -15.38 5.09
N GLU A 71 1.32 -16.26 5.99
CA GLU A 71 1.37 -17.72 5.82
C GLU A 71 0.39 -18.23 4.74
N HIS A 72 -0.58 -17.42 4.34
CA HIS A 72 -1.58 -17.81 3.35
C HIS A 72 -1.02 -17.65 1.93
N LYS A 73 -1.05 -18.72 1.12
CA LYS A 73 -0.45 -18.78 -0.22
C LYS A 73 -0.86 -17.65 -1.19
N ASN A 74 -2.10 -17.17 -1.08
CA ASN A 74 -2.63 -16.13 -1.94
C ASN A 74 -2.43 -14.72 -1.37
N ILE A 75 -1.98 -14.56 -0.12
CA ILE A 75 -1.66 -13.25 0.47
C ILE A 75 -0.18 -12.99 0.24
N VAL A 76 0.13 -12.18 -0.78
CA VAL A 76 1.48 -12.07 -1.35
C VAL A 76 2.18 -10.75 -1.06
N ALA A 77 1.47 -9.74 -0.58
CA ALA A 77 2.03 -8.42 -0.33
C ALA A 77 1.21 -7.61 0.68
N LEU A 78 1.85 -6.56 1.20
CA LEU A 78 1.24 -5.53 2.03
C LEU A 78 1.45 -4.15 1.39
N LYS A 79 0.38 -3.38 1.20
CA LYS A 79 0.44 -1.93 1.02
C LYS A 79 0.30 -1.28 2.39
N ASP A 80 1.37 -0.64 2.85
CA ASP A 80 1.47 -0.01 4.16
C ASP A 80 1.32 1.51 4.06
N ALA A 81 0.24 2.03 4.61
CA ALA A 81 -0.03 3.45 4.78
C ALA A 81 -0.31 3.79 6.27
N LYS A 82 0.31 3.03 7.18
CA LYS A 82 0.20 3.19 8.63
C LYS A 82 1.02 4.36 9.16
N GLY A 83 2.14 4.67 8.53
CA GLY A 83 3.05 5.71 8.98
C GLY A 83 4.02 5.28 10.09
N ASN A 84 4.13 3.99 10.37
CA ASN A 84 5.02 3.46 11.41
C ASN A 84 6.14 2.61 10.82
N VAL A 85 7.24 3.27 10.43
CA VAL A 85 8.41 2.65 9.77
C VAL A 85 9.03 1.53 10.63
N ALA A 86 9.05 1.70 11.97
CA ALA A 86 9.57 0.68 12.87
C ALA A 86 8.72 -0.59 12.86
N SER A 87 7.40 -0.44 12.86
CA SER A 87 6.45 -1.56 12.72
C SER A 87 6.65 -2.30 11.41
N THR A 88 6.80 -1.58 10.31
CA THR A 88 7.05 -2.14 8.97
C THR A 88 8.36 -2.94 8.94
N SER A 89 9.43 -2.40 9.52
CA SER A 89 10.72 -3.10 9.63
C SER A 89 10.60 -4.44 10.39
N TRP A 90 9.83 -4.47 11.48
CA TRP A 90 9.57 -5.70 12.23
C TRP A 90 8.76 -6.72 11.43
N VAL A 91 7.75 -6.29 10.70
CA VAL A 91 6.94 -7.17 9.83
C VAL A 91 7.82 -7.82 8.76
N ILE A 92 8.61 -7.02 8.04
CA ILE A 92 9.52 -7.51 7.00
C ILE A 92 10.51 -8.54 7.59
N LYS A 93 11.11 -8.21 8.73
CA LYS A 93 12.06 -9.12 9.41
C LYS A 93 11.41 -10.45 9.81
N ARG A 94 10.14 -10.45 10.22
CA ARG A 94 9.46 -11.63 10.79
C ARG A 94 8.90 -12.57 9.74
N CYS A 95 8.37 -12.08 8.64
CA CYS A 95 7.71 -12.92 7.64
C CYS A 95 8.20 -12.72 6.20
N GLY A 96 9.04 -11.70 5.94
CA GLY A 96 9.59 -11.46 4.60
C GLY A 96 8.54 -11.08 3.54
N ILE A 97 7.31 -10.77 3.93
CA ILE A 97 6.27 -10.37 2.97
C ILE A 97 6.72 -9.09 2.23
N PRO A 98 6.59 -9.03 0.90
CA PRO A 98 6.84 -7.81 0.13
C PRO A 98 5.95 -6.66 0.63
N VAL A 99 6.57 -5.55 1.05
CA VAL A 99 5.86 -4.36 1.49
C VAL A 99 6.01 -3.25 0.47
N TYR A 100 4.90 -2.61 0.13
CA TYR A 100 4.82 -1.43 -0.72
C TYR A 100 4.34 -0.24 0.11
N SER A 101 5.02 0.90 0.00
CA SER A 101 4.53 2.15 0.60
C SER A 101 3.18 2.53 -0.01
N GLY A 102 2.24 2.88 0.83
CA GLY A 102 0.94 3.44 0.45
C GLY A 102 0.80 4.92 0.77
N ASP A 103 1.89 5.54 1.26
CA ASP A 103 1.97 6.96 1.60
C ASP A 103 3.18 7.59 0.89
N ASP A 104 2.93 8.52 -0.04
CA ASP A 104 3.95 9.05 -0.93
C ASP A 104 5.13 9.72 -0.20
N ILE A 105 4.88 10.40 0.91
CA ILE A 105 5.94 11.02 1.73
C ILE A 105 6.83 9.98 2.43
N LEU A 106 6.34 8.77 2.59
CA LEU A 106 7.06 7.66 3.22
C LEU A 106 7.68 6.68 2.22
N ASN A 107 7.61 6.95 0.92
CA ASN A 107 8.17 6.05 -0.09
C ASN A 107 9.65 5.74 0.19
N LEU A 108 10.50 6.76 0.28
CA LEU A 108 11.93 6.55 0.54
C LEU A 108 12.23 6.02 1.96
N PRO A 109 11.62 6.54 3.05
CA PRO A 109 11.76 5.97 4.38
C PRO A 109 11.42 4.47 4.46
N LEU A 110 10.35 4.01 3.80
CA LEU A 110 9.98 2.60 3.79
C LEU A 110 10.93 1.75 2.94
N LEU A 111 11.44 2.26 1.82
CA LEU A 111 12.50 1.60 1.05
C LEU A 111 13.74 1.36 1.92
N SER A 112 14.10 2.31 2.79
CA SER A 112 15.28 2.21 3.65
C SER A 112 15.20 1.10 4.70
N VAL A 113 14.01 0.61 5.02
CA VAL A 113 13.78 -0.52 5.94
C VAL A 113 13.36 -1.79 5.23
N GLY A 114 13.45 -1.85 3.89
CA GLY A 114 13.26 -3.07 3.12
C GLY A 114 11.95 -3.17 2.35
N ALA A 115 11.17 -2.10 2.22
CA ALA A 115 10.06 -2.09 1.28
C ALA A 115 10.58 -2.25 -0.17
N VAL A 116 9.77 -2.86 -1.03
CA VAL A 116 10.18 -3.22 -2.39
C VAL A 116 9.63 -2.27 -3.46
N GLY A 117 8.83 -1.28 -3.07
CA GLY A 117 8.23 -0.31 -3.97
C GLY A 117 7.13 0.49 -3.28
N PHE A 118 6.26 1.08 -4.09
CA PHE A 118 5.14 1.87 -3.60
C PHE A 118 3.93 1.83 -4.53
N VAL A 119 2.75 2.05 -3.96
CA VAL A 119 1.47 2.21 -4.66
C VAL A 119 1.00 3.65 -4.44
N SER A 120 1.44 4.53 -5.32
CA SER A 120 1.42 5.98 -5.18
C SER A 120 0.16 6.63 -5.73
N VAL A 121 -0.32 7.68 -5.07
CA VAL A 121 -1.30 8.62 -5.61
C VAL A 121 -0.60 9.68 -6.47
N CYS A 122 0.54 10.20 -6.01
CA CYS A 122 1.32 11.20 -6.75
C CYS A 122 1.90 10.66 -8.07
N GLY A 123 1.93 9.33 -8.24
CA GLY A 123 2.33 8.69 -9.49
C GLY A 123 1.53 9.12 -10.72
N HIS A 124 0.31 9.64 -10.53
CA HIS A 124 -0.49 10.21 -11.62
C HIS A 124 0.07 11.55 -12.16
N THR A 125 0.91 12.23 -11.41
CA THR A 125 1.45 13.54 -11.78
C THR A 125 2.98 13.54 -11.93
N VAL A 126 3.69 12.78 -11.08
CA VAL A 126 5.15 12.74 -11.02
C VAL A 126 5.70 11.30 -11.14
N GLY A 127 5.01 10.46 -11.89
CA GLY A 127 5.35 9.03 -12.01
C GLY A 127 6.76 8.77 -12.56
N ALA A 128 7.25 9.60 -13.50
CA ALA A 128 8.60 9.47 -14.04
C ALA A 128 9.67 9.72 -12.97
N GLN A 129 9.50 10.76 -12.16
CA GLN A 129 10.43 11.11 -11.09
C GLN A 129 10.39 10.04 -9.96
N LEU A 130 9.21 9.53 -9.65
CA LEU A 130 9.07 8.43 -8.68
C LEU A 130 9.76 7.14 -9.19
N ARG A 131 9.67 6.85 -10.47
CA ARG A 131 10.39 5.74 -11.10
C ARG A 131 11.90 5.95 -10.98
N GLU A 132 12.40 7.14 -11.34
CA GLU A 132 13.82 7.48 -11.21
C GLU A 132 14.30 7.35 -9.75
N MET A 133 13.52 7.79 -8.78
CA MET A 133 13.85 7.64 -7.36
C MET A 133 13.99 6.17 -6.97
N LEU A 134 13.06 5.32 -7.41
CA LEU A 134 13.08 3.88 -7.15
C LEU A 134 14.30 3.20 -7.77
N ASP A 135 14.58 3.51 -9.04
CA ASP A 135 15.70 2.94 -9.78
C ASP A 135 17.05 3.40 -9.18
N ALA A 136 17.17 4.66 -8.78
CA ALA A 136 18.35 5.17 -8.07
C ALA A 136 18.58 4.45 -6.75
N TRP A 137 17.51 4.23 -5.97
CA TRP A 137 17.58 3.49 -4.71
C TRP A 137 18.12 2.07 -4.92
N PHE A 138 17.54 1.30 -5.83
CA PHE A 138 17.96 -0.08 -6.09
C PHE A 138 19.30 -0.19 -6.78
N ALA A 139 19.76 0.85 -7.48
CA ALA A 139 21.13 0.96 -7.99
C ALA A 139 22.17 1.32 -6.91
N GLY A 140 21.77 1.50 -5.65
CA GLY A 140 22.65 1.90 -4.55
C GLY A 140 22.97 3.39 -4.49
N ASN A 141 22.36 4.21 -5.36
CA ASN A 141 22.53 5.65 -5.37
C ASN A 141 21.53 6.36 -4.43
N SER A 142 21.71 6.14 -3.14
CA SER A 142 20.83 6.70 -2.09
C SER A 142 20.84 8.23 -2.07
N ALA A 143 21.94 8.87 -2.45
CA ALA A 143 22.03 10.33 -2.53
C ALA A 143 21.09 10.88 -3.61
N ARG A 144 21.04 10.27 -4.80
CA ARG A 144 20.12 10.68 -5.86
C ARG A 144 18.67 10.40 -5.47
N ALA A 145 18.39 9.24 -4.87
CA ALA A 145 17.06 8.93 -4.38
C ALA A 145 16.57 9.95 -3.36
N LEU A 146 17.43 10.38 -2.43
CA LEU A 146 17.12 11.42 -1.43
C LEU A 146 16.87 12.79 -2.08
N GLU A 147 17.70 13.18 -3.05
CA GLU A 147 17.53 14.43 -3.78
C GLU A 147 16.15 14.50 -4.45
N ILE A 148 15.76 13.43 -5.17
CA ILE A 148 14.45 13.36 -5.85
C ILE A 148 13.33 13.39 -4.81
N HIS A 149 13.43 12.62 -3.72
CA HIS A 149 12.46 12.62 -2.65
C HIS A 149 12.22 14.04 -2.11
N GLN A 150 13.30 14.77 -1.81
CA GLN A 150 13.23 16.14 -1.29
C GLN A 150 12.63 17.13 -2.29
N GLN A 151 12.96 17.00 -3.58
CA GLN A 151 12.34 17.78 -4.65
C GLN A 151 10.83 17.55 -4.74
N LEU A 152 10.36 16.34 -4.46
CA LEU A 152 8.94 15.97 -4.53
C LEU A 152 8.13 16.29 -3.27
N LEU A 153 8.74 16.69 -2.15
CA LEU A 153 8.01 17.01 -0.91
C LEU A 153 6.85 18.00 -1.11
N PRO A 154 7.00 19.09 -1.91
CA PRO A 154 5.86 19.98 -2.15
C PRO A 154 4.70 19.30 -2.89
N VAL A 155 4.97 18.34 -3.77
CA VAL A 155 3.94 17.55 -4.47
C VAL A 155 3.25 16.61 -3.49
N PHE A 156 4.01 15.89 -2.67
CA PHE A 156 3.46 14.97 -1.67
C PHE A 156 2.54 15.70 -0.70
N THR A 157 3.00 16.80 -0.12
CA THR A 157 2.20 17.59 0.81
C THR A 157 1.04 18.33 0.12
N GLY A 158 1.26 18.85 -1.08
CA GLY A 158 0.25 19.57 -1.87
C GLY A 158 -0.92 18.67 -2.26
N THR A 159 -0.63 17.47 -2.78
CA THR A 159 -1.65 16.50 -3.22
C THR A 159 -2.58 16.07 -2.08
N PHE A 160 -2.10 16.06 -0.85
CA PHE A 160 -2.87 15.63 0.31
C PHE A 160 -3.41 16.76 1.20
N ARG A 161 -3.41 18.02 0.73
CA ARG A 161 -4.13 19.14 1.41
C ARG A 161 -5.62 18.86 1.61
N THR A 162 -6.19 18.08 0.74
CA THR A 162 -7.48 17.41 0.87
C THR A 162 -7.32 15.96 0.48
N GLN A 163 -8.37 15.25 0.12
CA GLN A 163 -8.22 13.86 -0.36
C GLN A 163 -7.49 13.84 -1.71
N GLY A 164 -6.39 13.10 -1.80
CA GLY A 164 -5.51 13.09 -2.98
C GLY A 164 -6.22 12.80 -4.30
N ALA A 165 -7.26 11.94 -4.30
CA ALA A 165 -8.05 11.68 -5.50
C ALA A 165 -8.79 12.93 -6.02
N ILE A 166 -9.21 13.85 -5.15
CA ILE A 166 -9.89 15.09 -5.54
C ILE A 166 -8.89 15.99 -6.28
N LEU A 167 -7.76 16.29 -5.67
CA LEU A 167 -6.75 17.17 -6.28
C LEU A 167 -6.15 16.58 -7.55
N THR A 168 -5.89 15.27 -7.60
CA THR A 168 -5.41 14.63 -8.83
C THR A 168 -6.40 14.77 -9.99
N LYS A 169 -7.70 14.67 -9.73
CA LYS A 169 -8.73 14.89 -10.74
C LYS A 169 -8.83 16.36 -11.19
N GLU A 170 -8.65 17.31 -10.27
CA GLU A 170 -8.62 18.73 -10.63
C GLU A 170 -7.42 19.09 -11.51
N ILE A 171 -6.23 18.52 -11.21
CA ILE A 171 -5.05 18.68 -12.08
C ILE A 171 -5.37 18.15 -13.49
N GLY A 172 -5.98 16.97 -13.61
CA GLY A 172 -6.37 16.41 -14.90
C GLY A 172 -7.37 17.29 -15.68
N ARG A 173 -8.30 17.94 -14.98
CA ARG A 173 -9.26 18.88 -15.61
C ARG A 173 -8.63 20.18 -16.09
N ALA A 174 -7.57 20.65 -15.43
CA ALA A 174 -6.88 21.88 -15.83
C ALA A 174 -6.15 21.75 -17.17
N HIS A 175 -5.98 20.53 -17.70
CA HIS A 175 -5.30 20.24 -18.96
C HIS A 175 -6.26 19.80 -20.08
N VAL A 176 -7.58 19.87 -19.85
CA VAL A 176 -8.65 19.63 -20.83
C VAL A 176 -9.35 20.94 -21.12
#